data_8116e1af297cbfee62bb9a9efa1f0a13
#
_entry.id   8116e1af297cbfee62bb9a9efa1f0a13
#
_cell.length_a   1.000
_cell.length_b   1.000
_cell.length_c   1.000
_cell.angle_alpha   90.00
_cell.angle_beta   90.00
_cell.angle_gamma   90.00
#
_symmetry.space_group_name_H-M   'P 1'
#
loop_
_entity.id
_entity.type
_entity.pdbx_description
1 polymer ?
#
loop_
_entity_poly.entity_id
_entity_poly.type
_entity_poly.pdbx_seq_one_letter_code
_entity_poly.pdbx_strand_id
1 'polypeptide(L)'
;FRPSLKGFGSAENIGAWIVGRSAEFNCILDAQPPSVMVVDWIPFVNSKHPKQAVKVLINGVEQYSSVLTESAVTATEIKLPPSNGDKLVISFSTPDSVSPQQLGMSEDKRSLSVLVKAVTFK
;
A
#
# COMPACT_ATOMS: atom_id res chain seq x y z
N PHE A 1 -6.09 -14.13 10.44
CA PHE A 1 -6.14 -12.74 10.90
C PHE A 1 -7.32 -11.99 10.30
N ARG A 2 -7.68 -10.88 10.93
CA ARG A 2 -8.80 -10.07 10.46
C ARG A 2 -8.31 -8.65 10.18
N PRO A 3 -8.23 -8.22 8.90
CA PRO A 3 -7.82 -6.87 8.60
C PRO A 3 -8.97 -5.86 8.80
N SER A 4 -8.61 -4.66 9.23
CA SER A 4 -9.47 -3.50 9.22
C SER A 4 -8.83 -2.47 8.29
N LEU A 5 -9.54 -2.03 7.27
CA LEU A 5 -8.99 -1.25 6.17
C LEU A 5 -9.45 0.20 6.21
N LYS A 6 -8.50 1.12 6.02
CA LYS A 6 -8.76 2.55 5.84
C LYS A 6 -7.92 3.07 4.66
N GLY A 7 -8.50 3.97 3.87
CA GLY A 7 -7.79 4.57 2.74
C GLY A 7 -7.72 3.72 1.49
N PHE A 8 -8.35 2.55 1.50
CA PHE A 8 -8.46 1.69 0.32
C PHE A 8 -9.80 1.93 -0.36
N GLY A 9 -9.78 1.89 -1.69
CA GLY A 9 -11.01 1.90 -2.48
C GLY A 9 -11.72 0.55 -2.42
N SER A 10 -12.82 0.44 -3.17
CA SER A 10 -13.52 -0.84 -3.30
C SER A 10 -12.59 -1.88 -3.93
N ALA A 11 -12.69 -3.13 -3.48
CA ALA A 11 -11.94 -4.23 -4.08
C ALA A 11 -12.34 -4.40 -5.55
N GLU A 12 -11.34 -4.58 -6.40
CA GLU A 12 -11.51 -4.81 -7.83
C GLU A 12 -10.95 -6.19 -8.18
N ASN A 13 -11.20 -6.66 -9.43
CA ASN A 13 -10.70 -7.98 -9.87
C ASN A 13 -9.18 -8.13 -9.77
N ILE A 14 -8.45 -7.03 -9.79
CA ILE A 14 -6.99 -6.99 -9.75
C ILE A 14 -6.43 -6.44 -8.44
N GLY A 15 -7.28 -6.20 -7.42
CA GLY A 15 -6.86 -5.72 -6.11
C GLY A 15 -7.59 -4.47 -5.66
N ALA A 16 -7.00 -3.73 -4.75
CA ALA A 16 -7.58 -2.51 -4.19
C ALA A 16 -6.60 -1.35 -4.29
N TRP A 17 -7.09 -0.20 -4.79
CA TRP A 17 -6.32 1.03 -4.85
C TRP A 17 -6.19 1.67 -3.46
N ILE A 18 -5.00 2.18 -3.18
CA ILE A 18 -4.85 3.18 -2.11
C ILE A 18 -5.36 4.50 -2.69
N VAL A 19 -6.40 5.05 -2.07
CA VAL A 19 -7.02 6.30 -2.48
C VAL A 19 -6.62 7.39 -1.49
N GLY A 20 -6.04 8.48 -2.00
CA GLY A 20 -5.53 9.57 -1.18
C GLY A 20 -4.06 9.38 -0.81
N ARG A 21 -3.63 10.06 0.24
CA ARG A 21 -2.21 10.14 0.63
C ARG A 21 -1.80 9.15 1.70
N SER A 22 -2.72 8.38 2.21
CA SER A 22 -2.42 7.39 3.24
C SER A 22 -3.45 6.27 3.23
N ALA A 23 -3.04 5.12 3.69
CA ALA A 23 -3.92 3.98 3.93
C ALA A 23 -3.39 3.21 5.13
N GLU A 24 -4.29 2.50 5.80
CA GLU A 24 -3.93 1.72 6.97
C GLU A 24 -4.74 0.44 6.99
N PHE A 25 -4.12 -0.65 7.40
CA PHE A 25 -4.87 -1.82 7.80
C PHE A 25 -4.30 -2.40 9.10
N ASN A 26 -5.19 -2.98 9.89
CA ASN A 26 -4.86 -3.59 11.18
C ASN A 26 -5.07 -5.08 11.07
N CYS A 27 -4.12 -5.85 11.60
CA CYS A 27 -4.23 -7.30 11.70
C CYS A 27 -4.14 -7.71 13.15
N ILE A 28 -4.88 -8.77 13.51
CA ILE A 28 -4.66 -9.47 14.76
C ILE A 28 -3.79 -10.68 14.43
N LEU A 29 -2.67 -10.79 15.11
CA LEU A 29 -1.70 -11.86 14.87
C LEU A 29 -2.06 -13.11 15.66
N ASP A 30 -1.78 -14.27 15.07
CA ASP A 30 -1.84 -15.54 15.76
C ASP A 30 -0.65 -15.73 16.71
N ALA A 31 -0.58 -16.88 17.38
CA ALA A 31 0.44 -17.19 18.38
C ALA A 31 1.87 -17.11 17.84
N GLN A 32 2.07 -17.25 16.52
CA GLN A 32 3.37 -17.12 15.88
C GLN A 32 3.36 -15.91 14.94
N PRO A 33 3.92 -14.77 15.38
CA PRO A 33 3.94 -13.57 14.53
C PRO A 33 4.84 -13.80 13.31
N PRO A 34 4.44 -13.28 12.14
CA PRO A 34 5.28 -13.34 10.95
C PRO A 34 6.49 -12.42 11.11
N SER A 35 7.54 -12.70 10.34
CA SER A 35 8.76 -11.87 10.32
C SER A 35 8.87 -10.98 9.09
N VAL A 36 8.12 -11.32 8.03
CA VAL A 36 8.18 -10.62 6.75
C VAL A 36 6.77 -10.45 6.20
N MET A 37 6.53 -9.27 5.61
CA MET A 37 5.35 -9.00 4.82
C MET A 37 5.77 -8.82 3.36
N VAL A 38 5.09 -9.49 2.44
CA VAL A 38 5.31 -9.31 1.01
C VAL A 38 4.09 -8.60 0.44
N VAL A 39 4.32 -7.45 -0.19
CA VAL A 39 3.28 -6.67 -0.84
C VAL A 39 3.48 -6.76 -2.35
N ASP A 40 2.46 -7.25 -3.04
CA ASP A 40 2.41 -7.22 -4.51
C ASP A 40 1.61 -5.99 -4.90
N TRP A 41 2.23 -5.04 -5.58
CA TRP A 41 1.60 -3.78 -5.93
C TRP A 41 2.03 -3.26 -7.29
N ILE A 42 1.20 -2.35 -7.85
CA ILE A 42 1.48 -1.60 -9.06
C ILE A 42 1.28 -0.11 -8.74
N PRO A 43 2.28 0.75 -8.97
CA PRO A 43 2.07 2.19 -8.78
C PRO A 43 1.26 2.79 -9.93
N PHE A 44 0.48 3.84 -9.62
CA PHE A 44 -0.17 4.66 -10.62
C PHE A 44 0.85 5.67 -11.16
N VAL A 45 1.57 5.25 -12.18
CA VAL A 45 2.59 6.07 -12.86
C VAL A 45 2.40 5.96 -14.37
N ASN A 46 2.71 7.05 -15.07
CA ASN A 46 2.63 7.13 -16.53
C ASN A 46 3.47 8.33 -17.00
N SER A 47 3.41 8.67 -18.29
CA SER A 47 4.19 9.79 -18.84
C SER A 47 3.84 11.15 -18.22
N LYS A 48 2.61 11.31 -17.74
CA LYS A 48 2.16 12.56 -17.10
C LYS A 48 2.41 12.59 -15.59
N HIS A 49 2.65 11.42 -15.00
CA HIS A 49 2.88 11.26 -13.57
C HIS A 49 3.89 10.12 -13.37
N PRO A 50 5.19 10.39 -13.57
CA PRO A 50 6.19 9.32 -13.70
C PRO A 50 6.66 8.69 -12.39
N LYS A 51 6.26 9.24 -11.24
CA LYS A 51 6.78 8.79 -9.93
C LYS A 51 5.67 8.69 -8.89
N GLN A 52 5.79 7.67 -8.03
CA GLN A 52 4.98 7.53 -6.82
C GLN A 52 5.90 7.20 -5.66
N ALA A 53 6.04 8.13 -4.72
CA ALA A 53 6.73 7.86 -3.47
C ALA A 53 5.83 7.03 -2.57
N VAL A 54 6.41 6.05 -1.88
CA VAL A 54 5.69 5.24 -0.92
C VAL A 54 6.55 4.97 0.30
N LYS A 55 5.94 5.08 1.48
CA LYS A 55 6.54 4.66 2.75
C LYS A 55 5.62 3.66 3.42
N VAL A 56 6.19 2.67 4.06
CA VAL A 56 5.43 1.70 4.85
C VAL A 56 5.91 1.76 6.29
N LEU A 57 4.97 1.99 7.19
CA LEU A 57 5.22 2.01 8.63
C LEU A 57 4.52 0.82 9.27
N ILE A 58 5.23 0.15 10.16
CA ILE A 58 4.70 -0.97 10.91
C ILE A 58 4.68 -0.57 12.38
N ASN A 59 3.49 -0.52 12.97
CA ASN A 59 3.28 -0.06 14.35
C ASN A 59 3.96 1.31 14.60
N GLY A 60 3.86 2.22 13.60
CA GLY A 60 4.42 3.55 13.68
C GLY A 60 5.90 3.69 13.33
N VAL A 61 6.59 2.59 13.01
CA VAL A 61 8.01 2.60 12.67
C VAL A 61 8.17 2.41 11.16
N GLU A 62 8.92 3.30 10.51
CA GLU A 62 9.18 3.20 9.07
C GLU A 62 10.06 1.97 8.79
N GLN A 63 9.56 1.07 7.95
CA GLN A 63 10.26 -0.15 7.56
C GLN A 63 10.64 -0.18 6.08
N TYR A 64 10.05 0.69 5.27
CA TYR A 64 10.29 0.73 3.83
C TYR A 64 9.99 2.13 3.30
N SER A 65 10.82 2.58 2.37
CA SER A 65 10.63 3.84 1.65
C SER A 65 11.24 3.72 0.27
N SER A 66 10.50 4.10 -0.75
CA SER A 66 10.98 4.06 -2.13
C SER A 66 10.19 5.01 -3.01
N VAL A 67 10.71 5.27 -4.21
CA VAL A 67 10.00 5.96 -5.29
C VAL A 67 9.79 4.96 -6.40
N LEU A 68 8.52 4.64 -6.69
CA LEU A 68 8.14 3.67 -7.71
C LEU A 68 7.98 4.40 -9.04
N THR A 69 8.59 3.86 -10.09
CA THR A 69 8.64 4.51 -11.41
C THR A 69 8.13 3.63 -12.54
N GLU A 70 7.86 2.37 -12.30
CA GLU A 70 7.43 1.43 -13.33
C GLU A 70 6.01 0.95 -13.08
N SER A 71 5.15 1.06 -14.12
CA SER A 71 3.78 0.58 -14.08
C SER A 71 3.73 -0.94 -14.30
N ALA A 72 4.30 -1.68 -13.36
CA ALA A 72 4.36 -3.13 -13.40
C ALA A 72 4.20 -3.69 -11.98
N VAL A 73 3.69 -4.91 -11.89
CA VAL A 73 3.57 -5.61 -10.60
C VAL A 73 4.95 -5.86 -10.03
N THR A 74 5.16 -5.45 -8.79
CA THR A 74 6.39 -5.68 -8.05
C THR A 74 6.06 -6.32 -6.72
N ALA A 75 6.76 -7.40 -6.37
CA ALA A 75 6.69 -8.01 -5.05
C ALA A 75 7.76 -7.37 -4.18
N THR A 76 7.35 -6.75 -3.08
CA THR A 76 8.27 -6.06 -2.17
C THR A 76 8.24 -6.72 -0.81
N GLU A 77 9.40 -7.14 -0.33
CA GLU A 77 9.56 -7.70 1.01
C GLU A 77 9.82 -6.59 2.02
N ILE A 78 9.05 -6.60 3.09
CA ILE A 78 9.16 -5.63 4.17
C ILE A 78 9.33 -6.39 5.47
N LYS A 79 10.43 -6.12 6.19
CA LYS A 79 10.69 -6.74 7.48
C LYS A 79 9.71 -6.22 8.51
N LEU A 80 9.17 -7.12 9.31
CA LEU A 80 8.30 -6.78 10.42
C LEU A 80 9.14 -6.69 11.70
N PRO A 81 8.98 -5.62 12.49
CA PRO A 81 9.68 -5.51 13.76
C PRO A 81 9.16 -6.57 14.75
N PRO A 82 9.94 -6.93 15.77
CA PRO A 82 9.44 -7.80 16.82
C PRO A 82 8.15 -7.24 17.42
N SER A 83 7.13 -8.06 17.52
CA SER A 83 5.84 -7.65 18.03
C SER A 83 5.79 -7.82 19.54
N ASN A 84 5.38 -6.77 20.26
CA ASN A 84 5.13 -6.82 21.69
C ASN A 84 3.68 -7.10 22.04
N GLY A 85 2.88 -7.50 21.05
CA GLY A 85 1.46 -7.77 21.22
C GLY A 85 0.91 -8.56 20.05
N ASP A 86 -0.40 -8.73 20.05
CA ASP A 86 -1.13 -9.48 19.05
C ASP A 86 -1.62 -8.61 17.88
N LYS A 87 -1.36 -7.31 17.91
CA LYS A 87 -1.86 -6.35 16.92
C LYS A 87 -0.74 -5.82 16.05
N LEU A 88 -1.00 -5.82 14.73
CA LEU A 88 -0.10 -5.26 13.72
C LEU A 88 -0.84 -4.16 12.98
N VAL A 89 -0.29 -2.95 13.03
CA VAL A 89 -0.82 -1.78 12.32
C VAL A 89 0.13 -1.47 11.17
N ILE A 90 -0.37 -1.58 9.94
CA ILE A 90 0.40 -1.33 8.73
C ILE A 90 -0.14 -0.07 8.08
N SER A 91 0.73 0.93 7.93
CA SER A 91 0.37 2.23 7.35
C SER A 91 1.18 2.48 6.10
N PHE A 92 0.50 2.97 5.06
CA PHE A 92 1.12 3.39 3.80
C PHE A 92 1.02 4.91 3.71
N SER A 93 2.12 5.56 3.36
CA SER A 93 2.16 6.98 3.04
C SER A 93 2.44 7.14 1.55
N THR A 94 1.52 7.80 0.84
CA THR A 94 1.57 7.95 -0.62
C THR A 94 1.33 9.42 -1.00
N PRO A 95 2.34 10.29 -0.76
CA PRO A 95 2.15 11.74 -0.90
C PRO A 95 1.93 12.21 -2.33
N ASP A 96 2.24 11.38 -3.32
CA ASP A 96 2.13 11.74 -4.74
C ASP A 96 0.84 11.23 -5.39
N SER A 97 -0.18 10.88 -4.61
CA SER A 97 -1.46 10.45 -5.16
C SER A 97 -2.07 11.53 -6.05
N VAL A 98 -2.67 11.11 -7.16
CA VAL A 98 -3.25 12.02 -8.14
C VAL A 98 -4.41 11.31 -8.85
N SER A 99 -5.43 12.06 -9.26
CA SER A 99 -6.54 11.45 -9.98
C SER A 99 -6.27 11.41 -11.49
N PRO A 100 -6.76 10.38 -12.20
CA PRO A 100 -6.75 10.38 -13.65
C PRO A 100 -7.41 11.62 -14.25
N GLN A 101 -8.45 12.17 -13.60
CA GLN A 101 -9.10 13.40 -14.03
C GLN A 101 -8.13 14.59 -14.03
N GLN A 102 -7.33 14.73 -12.97
CA GLN A 102 -6.33 15.82 -12.88
C GLN A 102 -5.28 15.72 -13.99
N LEU A 103 -5.00 14.51 -14.46
CA LEU A 103 -4.05 14.28 -15.54
C LEU A 103 -4.71 14.36 -16.93
N GLY A 104 -6.03 14.59 -17.00
CA GLY A 104 -6.75 14.64 -18.26
C GLY A 104 -6.90 13.30 -18.96
N MET A 105 -6.80 12.19 -18.22
CA MET A 105 -6.87 10.84 -18.76
C MET A 105 -8.27 10.25 -18.78
N SER A 106 -9.11 10.60 -17.81
CA SER A 106 -10.48 10.12 -17.69
C SER A 106 -11.25 11.01 -16.71
N GLU A 107 -12.51 10.64 -16.44
CA GLU A 107 -13.34 11.37 -15.47
C GLU A 107 -13.19 10.82 -14.04
N ASP A 108 -12.31 9.84 -13.83
CA ASP A 108 -12.08 9.26 -12.50
C ASP A 108 -11.45 10.31 -11.58
N LYS A 109 -12.17 10.66 -10.53
CA LYS A 109 -11.78 11.69 -9.56
C LYS A 109 -11.03 11.15 -8.36
N ARG A 110 -10.86 9.82 -8.25
CA ARG A 110 -10.15 9.21 -7.13
C ARG A 110 -8.67 9.59 -7.21
N SER A 111 -8.09 10.02 -6.09
CA SER A 111 -6.64 10.24 -6.01
C SER A 111 -5.96 8.89 -5.83
N LEU A 112 -5.40 8.37 -6.91
CA LEU A 112 -4.80 7.05 -6.94
C LEU A 112 -3.31 7.13 -6.68
N SER A 113 -2.78 6.12 -6.00
CA SER A 113 -1.34 6.04 -5.74
C SER A 113 -0.79 4.67 -6.09
N VAL A 114 -1.22 3.62 -5.39
CA VAL A 114 -0.73 2.26 -5.58
C VAL A 114 -1.91 1.32 -5.56
N LEU A 115 -1.94 0.38 -6.51
CA LEU A 115 -2.86 -0.73 -6.50
C LEU A 115 -2.22 -1.89 -5.75
N VAL A 116 -2.73 -2.21 -4.58
CA VAL A 116 -2.26 -3.35 -3.79
C VAL A 116 -3.00 -4.58 -4.28
N LYS A 117 -2.28 -5.52 -4.86
CA LYS A 117 -2.85 -6.75 -5.40
C LYS A 117 -2.94 -7.85 -4.37
N ALA A 118 -1.94 -7.97 -3.51
CA ALA A 118 -1.91 -8.98 -2.47
C ALA A 118 -0.96 -8.58 -1.35
N VAL A 119 -1.25 -9.04 -0.15
CA VAL A 119 -0.36 -8.93 1.00
C VAL A 119 -0.24 -10.33 1.60
N THR A 120 0.99 -10.80 1.74
CA THR A 120 1.29 -12.13 2.27
C THR A 120 2.24 -12.00 3.46
N PHE A 121 1.96 -12.70 4.51
CA PHE A 121 2.84 -12.76 5.69
C PHE A 121 3.57 -14.10 5.74
N LYS A 122 4.84 -14.05 6.10
CA LYS A 122 5.69 -15.24 6.20
C LYS A 122 6.36 -15.37 7.57
#